data_c4f53709492c6822b23fa4283b3a7b30
#
_entry.id   c4f53709492c6822b23fa4283b3a7b30
#
_cell.length_a   1.000
_cell.length_b   1.000
_cell.length_c   1.000
_cell.angle_alpha   90.00
_cell.angle_beta   90.00
_cell.angle_gamma   90.00
#
_symmetry.space_group_name_H-M   'P 1'
#
loop_
_entity.id
_entity.type
_entity.pdbx_description
1 polymer ?
#
loop_
_entity_poly.entity_id
_entity_poly.type
_entity_poly.pdbx_seq_one_letter_code
_entity_poly.pdbx_strand_id
1 'polypeptide(L)'
;QLETIAESLKNDELQKRRKLRQKKLSDREVIAQVSSLAHREKLPETTAALAIFINKWEQALHWVDFELLVERWRENSASEGLDTDRVGVFWALLFLCSQEKVEIEQKGSLFSPICLKRLLEPGMVAQLPLASLDVTDGSPAAA
;
A
#
# COMPACT_ATOMS: atom_id res chain seq x y z
N GLN A 1 -52.40 15.08 15.06
CA GLN A 1 -51.42 14.11 15.55
C GLN A 1 -51.12 13.04 14.52
N LEU A 2 -52.11 12.57 13.78
CA LEU A 2 -51.90 11.60 12.73
C LEU A 2 -51.10 12.21 11.57
N GLU A 3 -51.28 13.49 11.29
CA GLU A 3 -50.57 14.18 10.24
C GLU A 3 -49.06 14.32 10.57
N THR A 4 -48.74 14.54 11.83
CA THR A 4 -47.35 14.68 12.27
C THR A 4 -46.63 13.35 12.17
N ILE A 5 -47.31 12.24 12.44
CA ILE A 5 -46.74 10.89 12.33
C ILE A 5 -46.49 10.56 10.85
N ALA A 6 -47.44 10.93 9.98
CA ALA A 6 -47.31 10.70 8.54
C ALA A 6 -46.13 11.50 7.94
N GLU A 7 -45.95 12.74 8.39
CA GLU A 7 -44.80 13.56 7.96
C GLU A 7 -43.47 12.99 8.45
N SER A 8 -43.44 12.51 9.69
CA SER A 8 -42.23 11.88 10.25
C SER A 8 -41.85 10.64 9.46
N LEU A 9 -42.84 9.81 9.10
CA LEU A 9 -42.57 8.61 8.29
C LEU A 9 -42.06 8.94 6.89
N LYS A 10 -42.63 9.98 6.26
CA LYS A 10 -42.15 10.44 4.94
C LYS A 10 -40.74 10.96 5.02
N ASN A 11 -40.39 11.70 6.06
CA ASN A 11 -39.02 12.20 6.24
C ASN A 11 -38.04 11.07 6.45
N ASP A 12 -38.42 10.03 7.20
CA ASP A 12 -37.54 8.88 7.40
C ASP A 12 -37.28 8.13 6.09
N GLU A 13 -38.29 7.97 5.25
CA GLU A 13 -38.14 7.33 3.96
C GLU A 13 -37.27 8.15 3.05
N LEU A 14 -37.40 9.46 3.03
CA LEU A 14 -36.58 10.35 2.23
C LEU A 14 -35.12 10.27 2.68
N GLN A 15 -34.86 10.23 3.97
CA GLN A 15 -33.52 10.11 4.50
C GLN A 15 -32.88 8.76 4.13
N LYS A 16 -33.65 7.68 4.19
CA LYS A 16 -33.17 6.36 3.77
C LYS A 16 -32.83 6.35 2.29
N ARG A 17 -33.65 6.97 1.44
CA ARG A 17 -33.38 7.07 0.00
C ARG A 17 -32.12 7.88 -0.27
N ARG A 18 -31.92 8.98 0.46
CA ARG A 18 -30.70 9.79 0.34
C ARG A 18 -29.46 9.01 0.73
N LYS A 19 -29.51 8.27 1.82
CA LYS A 19 -28.40 7.43 2.25
C LYS A 19 -28.07 6.35 1.23
N LEU A 20 -29.09 5.73 0.64
CA LEU A 20 -28.89 4.72 -0.40
C LEU A 20 -28.27 5.33 -1.65
N ARG A 21 -28.70 6.55 -2.05
CA ARG A 21 -28.09 7.25 -3.19
C ARG A 21 -26.63 7.60 -2.93
N GLN A 22 -26.33 8.10 -1.74
CA GLN A 22 -24.96 8.42 -1.35
C GLN A 22 -24.08 7.19 -1.36
N LYS A 23 -24.58 6.07 -0.86
CA LYS A 23 -23.85 4.81 -0.88
C LYS A 23 -23.59 4.34 -2.32
N LYS A 24 -24.58 4.43 -3.20
CA LYS A 24 -24.41 4.05 -4.61
C LYS A 24 -23.41 4.95 -5.32
N LEU A 25 -23.41 6.25 -5.04
CA LEU A 25 -22.46 7.18 -5.63
C LEU A 25 -21.05 6.89 -5.13
N SER A 26 -20.90 6.60 -3.83
CA SER A 26 -19.62 6.26 -3.25
C SER A 26 -19.05 4.96 -3.85
N ASP A 27 -19.92 3.95 -4.04
CA ASP A 27 -19.52 2.69 -4.66
C ASP A 27 -19.09 2.90 -6.11
N ARG A 28 -19.80 3.77 -6.85
CA ARG A 28 -19.42 4.11 -8.22
C ARG A 28 -18.08 4.83 -8.27
N GLU A 29 -17.83 5.75 -7.34
CA GLU A 29 -16.55 6.44 -7.26
C GLU A 29 -15.42 5.47 -6.98
N VAL A 30 -15.60 4.54 -6.06
CA VAL A 30 -14.59 3.53 -5.75
C VAL A 30 -14.33 2.65 -6.98
N ILE A 31 -15.38 2.20 -7.66
CA ILE A 31 -15.25 1.38 -8.87
C ILE A 31 -14.51 2.17 -9.96
N ALA A 32 -14.84 3.45 -10.13
CA ALA A 32 -14.18 4.30 -11.11
C ALA A 32 -12.71 4.48 -10.79
N GLN A 33 -12.35 4.66 -9.51
CA GLN A 33 -10.97 4.77 -9.07
C GLN A 33 -10.20 3.47 -9.30
N VAL A 34 -10.80 2.33 -8.94
CA VAL A 34 -10.19 1.02 -9.16
C VAL A 34 -10.01 0.76 -10.65
N SER A 35 -11.01 1.09 -11.48
CA SER A 35 -10.90 0.93 -12.93
C SER A 35 -9.81 1.84 -13.51
N SER A 36 -9.73 3.08 -13.02
CA SER A 36 -8.68 4.00 -13.43
C SER A 36 -7.29 3.47 -13.10
N LEU A 37 -7.14 2.86 -11.92
CA LEU A 37 -5.87 2.28 -11.51
C LEU A 37 -5.52 1.05 -12.35
N ALA A 38 -6.50 0.22 -12.68
CA ALA A 38 -6.28 -0.95 -13.51
C ALA A 38 -5.83 -0.60 -14.93
N HIS A 39 -6.16 0.63 -15.38
CA HIS A 39 -5.80 1.08 -16.72
C HIS A 39 -4.57 1.98 -16.75
N ARG A 40 -3.83 2.09 -15.66
CA ARG A 40 -2.58 2.87 -15.66
C ARG A 40 -1.53 2.12 -16.46
N GLU A 41 -1.19 2.68 -17.60
CA GLU A 41 -0.25 2.05 -18.53
C GLU A 41 1.14 1.91 -17.96
N LYS A 42 1.54 2.82 -17.11
CA LYS A 42 2.90 2.86 -16.55
C LYS A 42 3.05 2.09 -15.25
N LEU A 43 1.99 1.51 -14.74
CA LEU A 43 2.06 0.83 -13.45
C LEU A 43 3.02 -0.37 -13.42
N PRO A 44 3.06 -1.25 -14.44
CA PRO A 44 4.05 -2.32 -14.46
C PRO A 44 5.49 -1.80 -14.49
N GLU A 45 5.75 -0.76 -15.28
CA GLU A 45 7.07 -0.16 -15.37
C GLU A 45 7.44 0.54 -14.06
N THR A 46 6.50 1.22 -13.44
CA THR A 46 6.68 1.85 -12.14
C THR A 46 7.00 0.81 -11.07
N THR A 47 6.30 -0.33 -11.08
CA THR A 47 6.53 -1.41 -10.12
C THR A 47 7.95 -1.97 -10.26
N ALA A 48 8.39 -2.23 -11.49
CA ALA A 48 9.73 -2.75 -11.74
C ALA A 48 10.82 -1.74 -11.32
N ALA A 49 10.63 -0.48 -11.66
CA ALA A 49 11.58 0.57 -11.29
C ALA A 49 11.60 0.82 -9.79
N LEU A 50 10.45 0.75 -9.15
CA LEU A 50 10.35 0.91 -7.70
C LEU A 50 11.06 -0.24 -6.97
N ALA A 51 10.97 -1.46 -7.50
CA ALA A 51 11.68 -2.59 -6.94
C ALA A 51 13.20 -2.36 -6.94
N ILE A 52 13.72 -1.86 -8.04
CA ILE A 52 15.15 -1.54 -8.15
C ILE A 52 15.53 -0.42 -7.17
N PHE A 53 14.68 0.60 -7.07
CA PHE A 53 14.92 1.71 -6.15
C PHE A 53 14.97 1.24 -4.70
N ILE A 54 14.01 0.45 -4.28
CA ILE A 54 13.93 -0.06 -2.91
C ILE A 54 15.13 -0.97 -2.61
N ASN A 55 15.57 -1.77 -3.58
CA ASN A 55 16.73 -2.63 -3.39
C ASN A 55 18.03 -1.85 -3.18
N LYS A 56 18.12 -0.67 -3.74
CA LYS A 56 19.29 0.19 -3.55
C LYS A 56 19.15 1.12 -2.35
N TRP A 57 17.98 1.23 -1.80
CA TRP A 57 17.72 2.14 -0.69
C TRP A 57 18.00 1.43 0.64
N GLU A 58 19.14 1.71 1.21
CA GLU A 58 19.57 1.04 2.43
C GLU A 58 18.64 1.24 3.61
N GLN A 59 18.02 2.39 3.73
CA GLN A 59 17.07 2.65 4.81
C GLN A 59 15.90 1.70 4.79
N ALA A 60 15.56 1.15 3.64
CA ALA A 60 14.44 0.21 3.51
C ALA A 60 14.74 -1.17 4.07
N LEU A 61 15.97 -1.44 4.53
CA LEU A 61 16.27 -2.65 5.28
C LEU A 61 15.57 -2.66 6.63
N HIS A 62 15.22 -1.49 7.12
CA HIS A 62 14.45 -1.31 8.34
C HIS A 62 13.07 -0.74 7.99
N TRP A 63 12.19 -0.67 8.96
CA TRP A 63 10.87 -0.10 8.73
C TRP A 63 10.98 1.39 8.41
N VAL A 64 10.46 1.78 7.27
CA VAL A 64 10.42 3.18 6.84
C VAL A 64 8.99 3.60 6.54
N ASP A 65 8.72 4.89 6.68
CA ASP A 65 7.39 5.43 6.45
C ASP A 65 7.10 5.48 4.95
N PHE A 66 5.89 5.14 4.58
CA PHE A 66 5.43 5.21 3.19
C PHE A 66 5.53 6.63 2.62
N GLU A 67 5.24 7.65 3.41
CA GLU A 67 5.33 9.03 2.93
C GLU A 67 6.78 9.40 2.56
N LEU A 68 7.74 8.88 3.30
CA LEU A 68 9.15 9.07 2.97
C LEU A 68 9.52 8.38 1.66
N LEU A 69 8.97 7.20 1.42
CA LEU A 69 9.16 6.50 0.15
C LEU A 69 8.61 7.32 -1.01
N VAL A 70 7.40 7.87 -0.88
CA VAL A 70 6.78 8.67 -1.93
C VAL A 70 7.64 9.89 -2.25
N GLU A 71 8.13 10.57 -1.21
CA GLU A 71 8.96 11.73 -1.38
C GLU A 71 10.27 11.41 -2.09
N ARG A 72 10.97 10.39 -1.64
CA ARG A 72 12.24 9.95 -2.24
C ARG A 72 12.05 9.45 -3.67
N TRP A 73 10.96 8.76 -3.90
CA TRP A 73 10.64 8.26 -5.23
C TRP A 73 10.39 9.39 -6.23
N ARG A 74 9.66 10.43 -5.81
CA ARG A 74 9.41 11.58 -6.65
C ARG A 74 10.71 12.28 -7.06
N GLU A 75 11.63 12.41 -6.14
CA GLU A 75 12.92 13.03 -6.41
C GLU A 75 13.71 12.28 -7.46
N ASN A 76 13.65 10.95 -7.43
CA ASN A 76 14.42 10.13 -8.36
C ASN A 76 13.74 9.87 -9.69
N SER A 77 12.42 9.92 -9.75
CA SER A 77 11.69 9.45 -10.91
C SER A 77 10.93 10.51 -11.66
N ALA A 78 11.07 11.76 -11.29
CA ALA A 78 10.31 12.86 -11.89
C ALA A 78 10.52 13.00 -13.39
N SER A 79 11.67 12.59 -13.90
CA SER A 79 12.01 12.73 -15.33
C SER A 79 11.72 11.50 -16.18
N GLU A 80 11.33 10.39 -15.56
CA GLU A 80 11.20 9.12 -16.28
C GLU A 80 9.80 8.81 -16.78
N GLY A 81 8.83 9.69 -16.50
CA GLY A 81 7.44 9.47 -16.95
C GLY A 81 6.72 8.36 -16.20
N LEU A 82 7.26 7.89 -15.09
CA LEU A 82 6.63 6.87 -14.27
C LEU A 82 5.62 7.48 -13.32
N ASP A 83 4.77 6.64 -12.71
CA ASP A 83 3.81 7.11 -11.72
C ASP A 83 4.55 7.62 -10.48
N THR A 84 4.36 8.89 -10.17
CA THR A 84 4.98 9.52 -9.00
C THR A 84 3.96 9.94 -7.96
N ASP A 85 2.68 9.81 -8.25
CA ASP A 85 1.65 10.13 -7.31
C ASP A 85 1.53 9.07 -6.22
N ARG A 86 1.04 9.50 -5.07
CA ARG A 86 0.91 8.63 -3.89
C ARG A 86 0.14 7.34 -4.17
N VAL A 87 -0.93 7.44 -4.94
CA VAL A 87 -1.79 6.28 -5.25
C VAL A 87 -1.07 5.28 -6.14
N GLY A 88 -0.40 5.75 -7.18
CA GLY A 88 0.37 4.90 -8.08
C GLY A 88 1.51 4.20 -7.36
N VAL A 89 2.24 4.91 -6.51
CA VAL A 89 3.32 4.34 -5.70
C VAL A 89 2.76 3.29 -4.73
N PHE A 90 1.60 3.55 -4.13
CA PHE A 90 0.97 2.61 -3.22
C PHE A 90 0.59 1.30 -3.93
N TRP A 91 0.00 1.39 -5.12
CA TRP A 91 -0.34 0.19 -5.89
C TRP A 91 0.90 -0.58 -6.32
N ALA A 92 1.94 0.11 -6.76
CA ALA A 92 3.21 -0.53 -7.09
C ALA A 92 3.77 -1.26 -5.86
N LEU A 93 3.69 -0.64 -4.69
CA LEU A 93 4.14 -1.24 -3.44
C LEU A 93 3.33 -2.48 -3.09
N LEU A 94 2.01 -2.45 -3.29
CA LEU A 94 1.16 -3.62 -3.07
C LEU A 94 1.54 -4.79 -3.99
N PHE A 95 1.86 -4.50 -5.25
CA PHE A 95 2.33 -5.54 -6.16
C PHE A 95 3.66 -6.15 -5.69
N LEU A 96 4.58 -5.32 -5.21
CA LEU A 96 5.83 -5.81 -4.65
C LEU A 96 5.62 -6.64 -3.39
N CYS A 97 4.64 -6.26 -2.58
CA CYS A 97 4.25 -7.04 -1.41
C CYS A 97 3.71 -8.41 -1.82
N SER A 98 2.89 -8.46 -2.85
CA SER A 98 2.37 -9.72 -3.36
C SER A 98 3.45 -10.63 -3.94
N GLN A 99 4.56 -10.05 -4.40
CA GLN A 99 5.72 -10.78 -4.90
C GLN A 99 6.74 -11.10 -3.80
N GLU A 100 6.38 -10.83 -2.56
CA GLU A 100 7.26 -11.07 -1.40
C GLU A 100 8.57 -10.30 -1.43
N LYS A 101 8.59 -9.16 -2.09
CA LYS A 101 9.78 -8.31 -2.14
C LYS A 101 9.82 -7.26 -1.04
N VAL A 102 8.66 -6.88 -0.54
CA VAL A 102 8.54 -5.93 0.55
C VAL A 102 7.47 -6.39 1.54
N GLU A 103 7.58 -5.91 2.76
CA GLU A 103 6.58 -6.10 3.78
C GLU A 103 5.95 -4.76 4.08
N ILE A 104 4.64 -4.73 4.30
CA ILE A 104 3.89 -3.53 4.62
C ILE A 104 3.20 -3.73 5.96
N GLU A 105 3.24 -2.71 6.81
CA GLU A 105 2.61 -2.77 8.11
C GLU A 105 1.92 -1.46 8.42
N GLN A 106 0.75 -1.54 9.02
CA GLN A 106 0.04 -0.39 9.53
C GLN A 106 -0.42 -0.72 10.95
N LYS A 107 0.22 -0.13 11.94
CA LYS A 107 -0.11 -0.38 13.34
C LYS A 107 -1.17 0.63 13.80
N GLY A 108 -2.21 0.13 14.45
CA GLY A 108 -3.24 0.98 15.02
C GLY A 108 -4.46 1.10 14.12
N SER A 109 -4.99 2.30 14.01
CA SER A 109 -6.23 2.53 13.27
C SER A 109 -6.00 2.61 11.76
N LEU A 110 -7.11 2.72 11.01
CA LEU A 110 -7.06 2.83 9.56
C LEU A 110 -6.30 4.06 9.06
N PHE A 111 -6.15 5.07 9.90
CA PHE A 111 -5.46 6.30 9.52
C PHE A 111 -4.03 6.37 10.05
N SER A 112 -3.55 5.29 10.63
CA SER A 112 -2.17 5.24 11.12
C SER A 112 -1.17 5.22 9.97
N PRO A 113 0.05 5.70 10.18
CA PRO A 113 1.07 5.68 9.13
C PRO A 113 1.35 4.26 8.64
N ILE A 114 1.55 4.15 7.34
CA ILE A 114 1.91 2.88 6.71
C ILE A 114 3.43 2.81 6.66
N CYS A 115 3.98 1.70 7.10
CA CYS A 115 5.42 1.46 7.06
C CYS A 115 5.72 0.31 6.12
N LEU A 116 6.90 0.33 5.55
CA LEU A 116 7.36 -0.73 4.66
C LEU A 116 8.78 -1.14 4.98
N LYS A 117 9.12 -2.34 4.59
CA LYS A 117 10.45 -2.89 4.80
C LYS A 117 10.77 -3.80 3.61
N ARG A 118 11.97 -3.66 3.09
CA ARG A 118 12.45 -4.53 2.03
C ARG A 118 12.73 -5.93 2.56
N LEU A 119 12.32 -6.94 1.83
CA LEU A 119 12.68 -8.33 2.14
C LEU A 119 13.90 -8.72 1.29
N LEU A 120 14.80 -9.49 1.87
CA LEU A 120 15.96 -9.95 1.14
C LEU A 120 15.56 -11.15 0.26
N GLU A 121 16.05 -11.16 -0.96
CA GLU A 121 15.85 -12.32 -1.81
C GLU A 121 16.64 -13.51 -1.29
N PRO A 122 16.20 -14.74 -1.53
CA PRO A 122 16.90 -15.92 -1.05
C PRO A 122 18.39 -15.96 -1.40
N GLY A 123 18.74 -15.47 -2.58
CA GLY A 123 20.13 -15.42 -2.97
C GLY A 123 20.95 -14.41 -2.17
N MET A 124 20.33 -13.33 -1.74
CA MET A 124 20.98 -12.34 -0.91
C MET A 124 21.16 -12.82 0.51
N VAL A 125 20.23 -13.62 1.00
CA VAL A 125 20.34 -14.19 2.35
C VAL A 125 21.59 -15.04 2.45
N ALA A 126 21.92 -15.76 1.39
CA ALA A 126 23.10 -16.59 1.38
C ALA A 126 24.40 -15.78 1.40
N GLN A 127 24.32 -14.50 1.08
CA GLN A 127 25.48 -13.63 1.08
C GLN A 127 25.64 -12.84 2.38
N LEU A 128 24.75 -13.02 3.32
CA LEU A 128 24.84 -12.33 4.60
C LEU A 128 26.00 -12.88 5.41
N PRO A 129 26.61 -12.05 6.23
CA PRO A 129 27.69 -12.52 7.11
C PRO A 129 27.22 -13.65 7.99
N LEU A 130 28.06 -14.62 8.19
CA LEU A 130 27.72 -15.74 9.04
C LEU A 130 27.28 -15.31 10.43
N ALA A 131 27.86 -14.26 10.92
CA ALA A 131 27.48 -13.75 12.22
C ALA A 131 26.00 -13.44 12.32
N SER A 132 25.39 -13.09 11.21
CA SER A 132 23.98 -12.82 11.19
C SER A 132 23.15 -14.10 11.26
N LEU A 133 23.72 -15.18 10.86
CA LEU A 133 23.01 -16.44 10.80
C LEU A 133 23.29 -17.27 12.02
N ASP A 134 24.34 -16.93 12.73
CA ASP A 134 24.77 -17.76 13.75
C ASP A 134 23.88 -17.89 14.89
N VAL A 135 23.03 -16.98 15.01
CA VAL A 135 22.13 -17.06 16.11
C VAL A 135 21.44 -18.39 16.09
N THR A 136 21.37 -18.95 14.93
CA THR A 136 20.62 -20.14 14.88
C THR A 136 21.44 -21.28 15.25
N ASP A 137 22.60 -21.05 15.41
CA ASP A 137 23.28 -22.18 15.50
C ASP A 137 23.70 -22.55 16.69
N GLY A 138 23.68 -21.79 17.51
CA GLY A 138 23.90 -22.32 18.69
C GLY A 138 23.91 -23.76 18.63
N SER A 139 23.57 -24.07 17.74
CA SER A 139 23.40 -25.28 17.49
C SER A 139 24.41 -26.06 17.73
N PRO A 140 24.41 -26.38 18.29
CA PRO A 140 24.80 -27.38 18.54
C PRO A 140 25.28 -28.32 17.94
N ALA A 141 24.80 -28.20 17.21
CA ALA A 141 25.10 -29.10 16.32
C ALA A 141 26.41 -29.36 16.54
N ALA A 142 26.91 -28.50 16.84
CA ALA A 142 28.19 -28.66 17.14
C ALA A 142 28.46 -29.95 17.74
N ALA A 143 27.61 -30.39 18.32
CA ALA A 143 27.90 -31.62 18.90
C ALA A 143 28.02 -32.65 17.80
#